data_e05125340692a9552a172d7f77235be1
#
_entry.id   e05125340692a9552a172d7f77235be1
#
_cell.length_a   1.000
_cell.length_b   1.000
_cell.length_c   1.000
_cell.angle_alpha   90.00
_cell.angle_beta   90.00
_cell.angle_gamma   90.00
#
_symmetry.space_group_name_H-M   'P 1'
#
loop_
_entity.id
_entity.type
_entity.pdbx_description
1 polymer ?
#
loop_
_entity_poly.entity_id
_entity_poly.type
_entity_poly.pdbx_seq_one_letter_code
_entity_poly.pdbx_strand_id
1 'polypeptide(L)'
;MIIDTHAHIGALPPFFDMTTEQVLRSMDKYGVDFTLVSSIEAAEFDHQSNPVPDFLQKPQNRVLRDTLDAVRQAPDRLGALPWLKINQELPDAEFIRTVREYRSLIYGFKLHPFHSLTAPDDERLEPVYALAEELGLPIVSHTGGCEQAMSVHLYNAAKRHPSIDFVMVHMDLGTDNKAALDLLGTLPNLYGDTTWVPVSTTVEAIRRYGSKKMLFGTDNPIDGPDTLLHNKTGERSLYQQYFHELRELLSTAEYSDLMYKNAQRIFHIK
;
A
#
# COMPACT_ATOMS: atom_id res chain seq x y z
N MET A 1 -5.87 -14.00 -13.11
CA MET A 1 -5.02 -13.64 -11.96
C MET A 1 -5.36 -12.23 -11.55
N ILE A 2 -5.44 -12.00 -10.24
CA ILE A 2 -5.64 -10.68 -9.63
C ILE A 2 -4.69 -10.60 -8.43
N ILE A 3 -3.87 -9.55 -8.39
CA ILE A 3 -2.95 -9.26 -7.28
C ILE A 3 -3.34 -7.93 -6.67
N ASP A 4 -3.74 -7.95 -5.41
CA ASP A 4 -4.02 -6.77 -4.61
C ASP A 4 -2.73 -6.28 -3.94
N THR A 5 -2.28 -5.09 -4.29
CA THR A 5 -1.01 -4.55 -3.78
C THR A 5 -1.14 -3.73 -2.51
N HIS A 6 -2.36 -3.58 -1.97
CA HIS A 6 -2.60 -2.76 -0.80
C HIS A 6 -3.79 -3.25 0.02
N ALA A 7 -3.50 -3.95 1.12
CA ALA A 7 -4.49 -4.37 2.11
C ALA A 7 -3.91 -4.27 3.53
N HIS A 8 -4.78 -4.37 4.52
CA HIS A 8 -4.43 -4.18 5.92
C HIS A 8 -4.83 -5.36 6.80
N ILE A 9 -4.05 -5.57 7.86
CA ILE A 9 -4.33 -6.48 8.98
C ILE A 9 -4.05 -5.75 10.30
N GLY A 10 -4.38 -6.38 11.42
CA GLY A 10 -4.08 -5.88 12.75
C GLY A 10 -5.22 -5.08 13.37
N ALA A 11 -5.05 -4.70 14.62
CA ALA A 11 -6.06 -3.99 15.38
C ALA A 11 -5.54 -2.66 15.93
N LEU A 12 -6.35 -1.62 15.80
CA LEU A 12 -6.15 -0.31 16.42
C LEU A 12 -7.49 0.14 17.03
N PRO A 13 -7.83 -0.34 18.25
CA PRO A 13 -9.07 0.02 18.90
C PRO A 13 -9.18 1.53 19.19
N PRO A 14 -10.39 2.12 19.14
CA PRO A 14 -11.67 1.48 18.76
C PRO A 14 -11.96 1.48 17.25
N PHE A 15 -11.00 1.86 16.40
CA PHE A 15 -11.25 2.18 15.00
C PHE A 15 -11.18 0.95 14.09
N PHE A 16 -10.21 0.05 14.32
CA PHE A 16 -9.94 -1.07 13.42
C PHE A 16 -9.75 -2.38 14.20
N ASP A 17 -10.31 -3.44 13.65
CA ASP A 17 -10.06 -4.84 14.04
C ASP A 17 -10.09 -5.67 12.75
N MET A 18 -8.91 -5.81 12.11
CA MET A 18 -8.73 -6.40 10.78
C MET A 18 -7.97 -7.71 10.91
N THR A 19 -8.68 -8.82 10.74
CA THR A 19 -8.07 -10.14 10.85
C THR A 19 -7.57 -10.66 9.51
N THR A 20 -6.56 -11.53 9.54
CA THR A 20 -6.09 -12.26 8.36
C THR A 20 -7.23 -13.06 7.71
N GLU A 21 -8.14 -13.63 8.52
CA GLU A 21 -9.29 -14.38 8.01
C GLU A 21 -10.25 -13.49 7.20
N GLN A 22 -10.49 -12.24 7.63
CA GLN A 22 -11.31 -11.30 6.86
C GLN A 22 -10.70 -11.02 5.48
N VAL A 23 -9.38 -10.81 5.41
CA VAL A 23 -8.66 -10.61 4.15
C VAL A 23 -8.81 -11.85 3.26
N LEU A 24 -8.52 -13.04 3.76
CA LEU A 24 -8.61 -14.29 3.00
C LEU A 24 -10.04 -14.55 2.51
N ARG A 25 -11.05 -14.34 3.34
CA ARG A 25 -12.46 -14.48 2.96
C ARG A 25 -12.86 -13.51 1.84
N SER A 26 -12.39 -12.27 1.91
CA SER A 26 -12.62 -11.28 0.85
C SER A 26 -11.92 -11.69 -0.45
N MET A 27 -10.68 -12.18 -0.37
CA MET A 27 -9.96 -12.71 -1.52
C MET A 27 -10.72 -13.87 -2.19
N ASP A 28 -11.24 -14.83 -1.40
CA ASP A 28 -12.03 -15.95 -1.92
C ASP A 28 -13.30 -15.48 -2.60
N LYS A 29 -13.99 -14.51 -2.01
CA LYS A 29 -15.23 -13.94 -2.56
C LYS A 29 -15.03 -13.26 -3.91
N TYR A 30 -13.94 -12.56 -4.09
CA TYR A 30 -13.66 -11.74 -5.29
C TYR A 30 -12.68 -12.37 -6.26
N GLY A 31 -12.17 -13.56 -5.97
CA GLY A 31 -11.22 -14.26 -6.82
C GLY A 31 -9.85 -13.57 -6.88
N VAL A 32 -9.42 -12.95 -5.77
CA VAL A 32 -8.08 -12.38 -5.64
C VAL A 32 -7.09 -13.50 -5.34
N ASP A 33 -6.07 -13.63 -6.18
CA ASP A 33 -5.11 -14.72 -6.08
C ASP A 33 -4.03 -14.46 -5.03
N PHE A 34 -3.55 -13.20 -4.93
CA PHE A 34 -2.48 -12.81 -4.01
C PHE A 34 -2.70 -11.39 -3.48
N THR A 35 -2.41 -11.15 -2.21
CA THR A 35 -2.59 -9.84 -1.55
C THR A 35 -1.36 -9.45 -0.74
N LEU A 36 -0.90 -8.21 -0.90
CA LEU A 36 0.13 -7.62 -0.06
C LEU A 36 -0.51 -6.92 1.14
N VAL A 37 -0.11 -7.32 2.35
CA VAL A 37 -0.69 -6.80 3.60
C VAL A 37 0.31 -6.02 4.44
N SER A 38 -0.18 -4.98 5.09
CA SER A 38 0.54 -4.20 6.10
C SER A 38 -0.29 -4.07 7.38
N SER A 39 0.37 -4.03 8.55
CA SER A 39 -0.34 -3.98 9.83
C SER A 39 -0.60 -2.54 10.27
N ILE A 40 -1.88 -2.21 10.56
CA ILE A 40 -2.29 -0.92 11.12
C ILE A 40 -1.70 -0.68 12.52
N GLU A 41 -1.23 -1.72 13.20
CA GLU A 41 -0.61 -1.63 14.53
C GLU A 41 0.71 -0.84 14.53
N ALA A 42 1.25 -0.51 13.35
CA ALA A 42 2.37 0.39 13.19
C ALA A 42 1.98 1.89 13.20
N ALA A 43 0.69 2.22 13.24
CA ALA A 43 0.27 3.62 13.34
C ALA A 43 0.79 4.28 14.62
N GLU A 44 1.38 5.47 14.46
CA GLU A 44 1.95 6.27 15.55
C GLU A 44 1.00 7.38 15.99
N PHE A 45 0.14 7.83 15.06
CA PHE A 45 -0.88 8.85 15.27
C PHE A 45 -2.23 8.37 14.77
N ASP A 46 -3.30 8.82 15.41
CA ASP A 46 -4.68 8.55 15.00
C ASP A 46 -5.15 9.47 13.85
N HIS A 47 -6.42 9.35 13.42
CA HIS A 47 -7.01 10.18 12.38
C HIS A 47 -7.13 11.67 12.72
N GLN A 48 -6.93 12.05 13.97
CA GLN A 48 -6.96 13.43 14.46
C GLN A 48 -5.56 13.96 14.74
N SER A 49 -4.53 13.22 14.32
CA SER A 49 -3.11 13.51 14.59
C SER A 49 -2.75 13.50 16.08
N ASN A 50 -3.53 12.82 16.94
CA ASN A 50 -3.11 12.58 18.30
C ASN A 50 -2.22 11.33 18.33
N PRO A 51 -1.18 11.31 19.22
CA PRO A 51 -0.40 10.09 19.40
C PRO A 51 -1.29 8.91 19.81
N VAL A 52 -1.08 7.76 19.20
CA VAL A 52 -1.71 6.51 19.64
C VAL A 52 -1.29 6.27 21.09
N PRO A 53 -2.22 5.98 22.02
CA PRO A 53 -1.89 5.76 23.44
C PRO A 53 -0.83 4.67 23.62
N ASP A 54 0.12 4.87 24.53
CA ASP A 54 1.25 3.97 24.77
C ASP A 54 0.84 2.51 25.00
N PHE A 55 -0.28 2.27 25.68
CA PHE A 55 -0.77 0.92 25.94
C PHE A 55 -1.31 0.18 24.69
N LEU A 56 -1.54 0.89 23.59
CA LEU A 56 -1.91 0.34 22.28
C LEU A 56 -0.72 0.24 21.34
N GLN A 57 0.37 0.96 21.62
CA GLN A 57 1.54 0.96 20.77
C GLN A 57 2.31 -0.35 20.88
N LYS A 58 2.74 -0.87 19.73
CA LYS A 58 3.67 -2.00 19.64
C LYS A 58 5.03 -1.52 19.13
N PRO A 59 6.15 -2.03 19.67
CA PRO A 59 7.47 -1.79 19.07
C PRO A 59 7.54 -2.25 17.61
N GLN A 60 8.33 -1.56 16.79
CA GLN A 60 8.50 -1.85 15.36
C GLN A 60 8.80 -3.34 15.08
N ASN A 61 9.70 -3.94 15.84
CA ASN A 61 10.08 -5.35 15.68
C ASN A 61 8.94 -6.31 16.02
N ARG A 62 8.04 -5.94 16.94
CA ARG A 62 6.85 -6.73 17.26
C ARG A 62 5.84 -6.69 16.12
N VAL A 63 5.56 -5.49 15.58
CA VAL A 63 4.66 -5.33 14.43
C VAL A 63 5.17 -6.13 13.23
N LEU A 64 6.48 -6.08 12.95
CA LEU A 64 7.08 -6.88 11.88
C LEU A 64 6.82 -8.38 12.08
N ARG A 65 7.08 -8.91 13.29
CA ARG A 65 6.86 -10.34 13.57
C ARG A 65 5.39 -10.73 13.44
N ASP A 66 4.49 -9.93 14.01
CA ASP A 66 3.04 -10.19 13.93
C ASP A 66 2.57 -10.21 12.47
N THR A 67 3.09 -9.30 11.62
CA THR A 67 2.81 -9.27 10.18
C THR A 67 3.33 -10.52 9.48
N LEU A 68 4.55 -10.95 9.78
CA LEU A 68 5.13 -12.16 9.20
C LEU A 68 4.38 -13.44 9.64
N ASP A 69 3.97 -13.50 10.90
CA ASP A 69 3.16 -14.62 11.42
C ASP A 69 1.78 -14.69 10.74
N ALA A 70 1.17 -13.56 10.43
CA ALA A 70 -0.07 -13.51 9.66
C ALA A 70 0.14 -14.03 8.22
N VAL A 71 1.17 -13.55 7.52
CA VAL A 71 1.49 -14.00 6.16
C VAL A 71 1.83 -15.49 6.10
N ARG A 72 2.52 -16.02 7.11
CA ARG A 72 2.86 -17.46 7.19
C ARG A 72 1.66 -18.37 7.31
N GLN A 73 0.46 -17.87 7.67
CA GLN A 73 -0.76 -18.66 7.68
C GLN A 73 -1.23 -19.05 6.26
N ALA A 74 -0.90 -18.23 5.26
CA ALA A 74 -1.23 -18.46 3.86
C ALA A 74 -0.16 -17.86 2.92
N PRO A 75 1.09 -18.40 2.93
CA PRO A 75 2.22 -17.77 2.25
C PRO A 75 2.11 -17.79 0.71
N ASP A 76 1.27 -18.65 0.15
CA ASP A 76 0.95 -18.70 -1.28
C ASP A 76 -0.13 -17.66 -1.68
N ARG A 77 -0.75 -17.01 -0.71
CA ARG A 77 -1.84 -16.06 -0.90
C ARG A 77 -1.52 -14.65 -0.37
N LEU A 78 -0.62 -14.53 0.60
CA LEU A 78 -0.29 -13.29 1.28
C LEU A 78 1.21 -12.98 1.20
N GLY A 79 1.53 -11.70 1.01
CA GLY A 79 2.87 -11.16 1.12
C GLY A 79 2.93 -10.00 2.11
N ALA A 80 4.06 -9.81 2.78
CA ALA A 80 4.23 -8.74 3.74
C ALA A 80 4.75 -7.46 3.08
N LEU A 81 4.12 -6.34 3.44
CA LEU A 81 4.64 -4.98 3.32
C LEU A 81 4.86 -4.43 4.73
N PRO A 82 5.99 -4.67 5.39
CA PRO A 82 6.26 -4.13 6.71
C PRO A 82 6.02 -2.62 6.75
N TRP A 83 5.04 -2.21 7.57
CA TRP A 83 4.75 -0.80 7.80
C TRP A 83 5.72 -0.24 8.83
N LEU A 84 6.43 0.83 8.47
CA LEU A 84 7.50 1.41 9.25
C LEU A 84 7.00 2.54 10.15
N LYS A 85 7.35 2.50 11.43
CA LYS A 85 7.09 3.53 12.44
C LYS A 85 8.19 4.61 12.35
N ILE A 86 8.08 5.47 11.35
CA ILE A 86 9.16 6.36 10.94
C ILE A 86 9.27 7.66 11.73
N ASN A 87 8.31 7.96 12.61
CA ASN A 87 8.40 9.10 13.52
C ASN A 87 9.14 8.75 14.80
N GLN A 88 8.78 7.64 15.44
CA GLN A 88 9.27 7.23 16.75
C GLN A 88 10.45 6.25 16.66
N GLU A 89 10.41 5.35 15.68
CA GLU A 89 11.37 4.25 15.56
C GLU A 89 11.85 4.13 14.11
N LEU A 90 13.16 4.12 13.91
CA LEU A 90 13.74 3.71 12.62
C LEU A 90 14.14 2.23 12.68
N PRO A 91 14.24 1.54 11.53
CA PRO A 91 14.71 0.16 11.48
C PRO A 91 16.06 -0.02 12.19
N ASP A 92 16.08 -0.83 13.24
CA ASP A 92 17.27 -1.18 13.97
C ASP A 92 17.94 -2.45 13.42
N ALA A 93 19.07 -2.87 14.03
CA ALA A 93 19.80 -4.05 13.61
C ALA A 93 18.96 -5.35 13.71
N GLU A 94 18.02 -5.43 14.65
CA GLU A 94 17.11 -6.57 14.79
C GLU A 94 16.10 -6.60 13.66
N PHE A 95 15.48 -5.46 13.35
CA PHE A 95 14.58 -5.32 12.21
C PHE A 95 15.25 -5.76 10.90
N ILE A 96 16.45 -5.23 10.63
CA ILE A 96 17.21 -5.56 9.42
C ILE A 96 17.53 -7.06 9.33
N ARG A 97 17.94 -7.69 10.44
CA ARG A 97 18.16 -9.15 10.47
C ARG A 97 16.90 -9.93 10.16
N THR A 98 15.78 -9.57 10.78
CA THR A 98 14.49 -10.22 10.56
C THR A 98 14.03 -10.07 9.11
N VAL A 99 14.17 -8.88 8.52
CA VAL A 99 13.83 -8.64 7.10
C VAL A 99 14.67 -9.53 6.19
N ARG A 100 15.98 -9.65 6.43
CA ARG A 100 16.87 -10.53 5.63
C ARG A 100 16.53 -12.01 5.81
N GLU A 101 16.22 -12.45 7.01
CA GLU A 101 15.85 -13.83 7.33
C GLU A 101 14.54 -14.23 6.63
N TYR A 102 13.54 -13.36 6.64
CA TYR A 102 12.22 -13.61 6.06
C TYR A 102 12.02 -12.92 4.69
N ARG A 103 13.12 -12.64 3.96
CA ARG A 103 13.09 -11.92 2.69
C ARG A 103 12.09 -12.49 1.67
N SER A 104 11.89 -13.80 1.66
CA SER A 104 10.97 -14.48 0.74
C SER A 104 9.48 -14.18 0.99
N LEU A 105 9.14 -13.65 2.16
CA LEU A 105 7.78 -13.24 2.52
C LEU A 105 7.56 -11.74 2.42
N ILE A 106 8.62 -10.95 2.21
CA ILE A 106 8.60 -9.48 2.21
C ILE A 106 8.74 -8.98 0.78
N TYR A 107 7.79 -8.19 0.32
CA TYR A 107 7.70 -7.72 -1.06
C TYR A 107 7.95 -6.22 -1.23
N GLY A 108 8.04 -5.44 -0.15
CA GLY A 108 8.31 -4.01 -0.15
C GLY A 108 8.24 -3.46 1.27
N PHE A 109 8.42 -2.15 1.43
CA PHE A 109 8.18 -1.46 2.70
C PHE A 109 6.99 -0.51 2.56
N LYS A 110 6.16 -0.41 3.61
CA LYS A 110 5.04 0.52 3.69
C LYS A 110 5.43 1.75 4.50
N LEU A 111 5.24 2.93 3.91
CA LEU A 111 5.23 4.22 4.60
C LEU A 111 3.80 4.72 4.73
N HIS A 112 3.50 5.37 5.84
CA HIS A 112 2.19 5.96 6.05
C HIS A 112 2.30 7.37 6.67
N PRO A 113 2.64 8.38 5.86
CA PRO A 113 2.91 9.74 6.35
C PRO A 113 1.76 10.36 7.15
N PHE A 114 0.51 10.00 6.84
CA PHE A 114 -0.66 10.44 7.60
C PHE A 114 -0.64 9.92 9.06
N HIS A 115 -0.23 8.68 9.28
CA HIS A 115 -0.17 8.06 10.61
C HIS A 115 1.22 8.13 11.27
N SER A 116 2.21 8.74 10.63
CA SER A 116 3.53 9.00 11.20
C SER A 116 3.87 10.48 11.28
N LEU A 117 3.10 11.35 10.63
CA LEU A 117 3.37 12.78 10.47
C LEU A 117 4.80 13.06 9.96
N THR A 118 5.35 12.13 9.17
CA THR A 118 6.71 12.19 8.61
C THR A 118 6.63 12.05 7.10
N ALA A 119 7.10 13.06 6.37
CA ALA A 119 7.06 13.05 4.91
C ALA A 119 8.05 12.04 4.31
N PRO A 120 7.74 11.40 3.15
CA PRO A 120 8.64 10.46 2.49
C PRO A 120 9.99 11.07 2.09
N ASP A 121 10.08 12.36 1.86
CA ASP A 121 11.33 13.05 1.53
C ASP A 121 12.13 13.56 2.75
N ASP A 122 11.73 13.18 3.97
CA ASP A 122 12.50 13.47 5.19
C ASP A 122 13.84 12.70 5.17
N GLU A 123 14.94 13.41 5.42
CA GLU A 123 16.30 12.83 5.39
C GLU A 123 16.51 11.70 6.40
N ARG A 124 15.70 11.62 7.46
CA ARG A 124 15.74 10.51 8.42
C ARG A 124 15.41 9.16 7.78
N LEU A 125 14.76 9.14 6.62
CA LEU A 125 14.39 7.91 5.90
C LEU A 125 15.51 7.37 4.99
N GLU A 126 16.64 8.07 4.84
CA GLU A 126 17.77 7.60 4.02
C GLU A 126 18.23 6.17 4.39
N PRO A 127 18.33 5.76 5.68
CA PRO A 127 18.64 4.36 6.02
C PRO A 127 17.59 3.35 5.54
N VAL A 128 16.31 3.74 5.48
CA VAL A 128 15.22 2.90 4.94
C VAL A 128 15.39 2.72 3.44
N TYR A 129 15.67 3.80 2.72
CA TYR A 129 15.89 3.74 1.27
C TYR A 129 17.15 2.95 0.92
N ALA A 130 18.24 3.13 1.67
CA ALA A 130 19.44 2.32 1.50
C ALA A 130 19.18 0.81 1.68
N LEU A 131 18.36 0.42 2.67
CA LEU A 131 17.94 -0.96 2.88
C LEU A 131 17.04 -1.47 1.75
N ALA A 132 16.09 -0.65 1.30
CA ALA A 132 15.21 -0.98 0.19
C ALA A 132 16.00 -1.21 -1.10
N GLU A 133 16.98 -0.34 -1.40
CA GLU A 133 17.88 -0.46 -2.54
C GLU A 133 18.75 -1.72 -2.47
N GLU A 134 19.39 -1.98 -1.31
CA GLU A 134 20.19 -3.20 -1.07
C GLU A 134 19.39 -4.47 -1.35
N LEU A 135 18.11 -4.49 -0.92
CA LEU A 135 17.27 -5.68 -1.01
C LEU A 135 16.44 -5.76 -2.30
N GLY A 136 16.48 -4.72 -3.16
CA GLY A 136 15.63 -4.61 -4.34
C GLY A 136 14.15 -4.61 -3.99
N LEU A 137 13.77 -3.85 -2.95
CA LEU A 137 12.39 -3.74 -2.46
C LEU A 137 11.78 -2.40 -2.84
N PRO A 138 10.55 -2.36 -3.37
CA PRO A 138 9.82 -1.13 -3.61
C PRO A 138 9.33 -0.49 -2.30
N ILE A 139 9.02 0.81 -2.39
CA ILE A 139 8.38 1.59 -1.34
C ILE A 139 6.91 1.83 -1.73
N VAL A 140 6.01 1.47 -0.85
CA VAL A 140 4.57 1.70 -0.97
C VAL A 140 4.16 2.74 0.05
N SER A 141 3.69 3.91 -0.38
CA SER A 141 3.36 5.01 0.54
C SER A 141 1.91 5.43 0.40
N HIS A 142 1.22 5.55 1.53
CA HIS A 142 -0.02 6.31 1.59
C HIS A 142 0.22 7.73 1.10
N THR A 143 -0.68 8.28 0.27
CA THR A 143 -0.64 9.68 -0.15
C THR A 143 -1.99 10.37 0.05
N GLY A 144 -1.94 11.62 0.53
CA GLY A 144 -3.10 12.46 0.80
C GLY A 144 -3.53 12.50 2.27
N GLY A 145 -4.54 13.29 2.56
CA GLY A 145 -5.14 13.46 3.89
C GLY A 145 -4.43 14.48 4.80
N CYS A 146 -3.15 14.72 4.64
CA CYS A 146 -2.39 15.78 5.34
C CYS A 146 -1.19 16.23 4.50
N GLU A 147 -0.57 17.35 4.89
CA GLU A 147 0.55 17.95 4.15
C GLU A 147 1.71 16.98 3.96
N GLN A 148 2.14 16.29 5.02
CA GLN A 148 3.27 15.36 4.98
C GLN A 148 3.02 14.14 4.07
N ALA A 149 1.75 13.85 3.79
CA ALA A 149 1.35 12.73 2.95
C ALA A 149 1.09 13.11 1.48
N MET A 150 1.24 14.38 1.10
CA MET A 150 1.01 14.75 -0.31
C MET A 150 2.02 14.08 -1.23
N SER A 151 1.55 13.69 -2.41
CA SER A 151 2.32 12.93 -3.41
C SER A 151 3.63 13.58 -3.82
N VAL A 152 3.75 14.90 -3.71
CA VAL A 152 4.98 15.64 -4.01
C VAL A 152 6.16 15.18 -3.14
N HIS A 153 5.92 14.80 -1.89
CA HIS A 153 6.96 14.28 -1.00
C HIS A 153 7.47 12.91 -1.45
N LEU A 154 6.55 12.03 -1.86
CA LEU A 154 6.94 10.74 -2.43
C LEU A 154 7.68 10.90 -3.76
N TYR A 155 7.23 11.82 -4.59
CA TYR A 155 7.93 12.19 -5.82
C TYR A 155 9.37 12.67 -5.56
N ASN A 156 9.57 13.53 -4.56
CA ASN A 156 10.90 14.00 -4.19
C ASN A 156 11.82 12.87 -3.75
N ALA A 157 11.30 11.91 -2.95
CA ALA A 157 12.02 10.70 -2.58
C ALA A 157 12.35 9.83 -3.81
N ALA A 158 11.37 9.56 -4.67
CA ALA A 158 11.57 8.76 -5.89
C ALA A 158 12.60 9.38 -6.85
N LYS A 159 12.66 10.69 -6.93
CA LYS A 159 13.64 11.41 -7.73
C LYS A 159 15.07 11.26 -7.19
N ARG A 160 15.25 11.19 -5.86
CA ARG A 160 16.55 10.98 -5.22
C ARG A 160 17.02 9.51 -5.32
N HIS A 161 16.09 8.57 -5.38
CA HIS A 161 16.36 7.12 -5.36
C HIS A 161 15.85 6.42 -6.64
N PRO A 162 16.47 6.67 -7.81
CA PRO A 162 15.98 6.20 -9.10
C PRO A 162 16.04 4.67 -9.27
N SER A 163 16.76 3.95 -8.41
CA SER A 163 16.86 2.47 -8.38
C SER A 163 15.73 1.79 -7.60
N ILE A 164 14.92 2.56 -6.84
CA ILE A 164 13.79 2.05 -6.06
C ILE A 164 12.49 2.39 -6.80
N ASP A 165 11.58 1.44 -6.91
CA ASP A 165 10.21 1.68 -7.37
C ASP A 165 9.36 2.22 -6.23
N PHE A 166 8.60 3.30 -6.49
CA PHE A 166 7.73 3.97 -5.53
C PHE A 166 6.26 3.90 -5.98
N VAL A 167 5.37 3.53 -5.07
CA VAL A 167 3.93 3.43 -5.34
C VAL A 167 3.17 4.47 -4.52
N MET A 168 2.47 5.39 -5.21
CA MET A 168 1.53 6.35 -4.61
C MET A 168 0.19 5.65 -4.35
N VAL A 169 -0.04 5.23 -3.11
CA VAL A 169 -1.34 4.71 -2.70
C VAL A 169 -2.34 5.86 -2.58
N HIS A 170 -3.54 5.68 -3.09
CA HIS A 170 -4.64 6.66 -3.14
C HIS A 170 -4.45 7.85 -4.10
N MET A 171 -3.25 8.11 -4.59
CA MET A 171 -2.98 9.25 -5.46
C MET A 171 -3.55 10.58 -4.91
N ASP A 172 -3.16 10.94 -3.68
CA ASP A 172 -3.65 12.10 -2.90
C ASP A 172 -5.12 11.97 -2.45
N LEU A 173 -5.38 11.01 -1.54
CA LEU A 173 -6.70 10.79 -0.92
C LEU A 173 -7.34 12.10 -0.42
N GLY A 174 -8.61 12.30 -0.76
CA GLY A 174 -9.38 13.47 -0.35
C GLY A 174 -9.22 14.69 -1.27
N THR A 175 -8.50 14.54 -2.40
CA THR A 175 -8.35 15.57 -3.44
C THR A 175 -9.02 15.14 -4.75
N ASP A 176 -8.82 15.91 -5.83
CA ASP A 176 -9.24 15.55 -7.19
C ASP A 176 -8.19 14.68 -7.94
N ASN A 177 -7.16 14.20 -7.28
CA ASN A 177 -6.04 13.38 -7.76
C ASN A 177 -5.16 14.04 -8.85
N LYS A 178 -5.44 15.27 -9.29
CA LYS A 178 -4.74 15.89 -10.42
C LYS A 178 -3.25 16.07 -10.19
N ALA A 179 -2.85 16.51 -8.98
CA ALA A 179 -1.45 16.72 -8.66
C ALA A 179 -0.67 15.40 -8.72
N ALA A 180 -1.18 14.33 -8.10
CA ALA A 180 -0.59 13.01 -8.16
C ALA A 180 -0.55 12.45 -9.59
N LEU A 181 -1.63 12.64 -10.35
CA LEU A 181 -1.70 12.23 -11.76
C LEU A 181 -0.63 12.93 -12.61
N ASP A 182 -0.42 14.22 -12.44
CA ASP A 182 0.60 14.96 -13.20
C ASP A 182 2.02 14.53 -12.84
N LEU A 183 2.29 14.17 -11.58
CA LEU A 183 3.58 13.63 -11.15
C LEU A 183 3.86 12.22 -11.69
N LEU A 184 2.83 11.38 -11.84
CA LEU A 184 2.94 9.96 -12.21
C LEU A 184 3.76 9.72 -13.48
N GLY A 185 3.60 10.58 -14.48
CA GLY A 185 4.29 10.44 -15.77
C GLY A 185 5.71 11.00 -15.83
N THR A 186 6.18 11.66 -14.77
CA THR A 186 7.43 12.42 -14.80
C THR A 186 8.67 11.59 -14.44
N LEU A 187 8.51 10.52 -13.67
CA LEU A 187 9.61 9.63 -13.26
C LEU A 187 9.33 8.19 -13.71
N PRO A 188 10.35 7.44 -14.16
CA PRO A 188 10.17 6.05 -14.59
C PRO A 188 9.80 5.12 -13.44
N ASN A 189 10.27 5.39 -12.22
CA ASN A 189 10.13 4.59 -11.01
C ASN A 189 8.98 5.03 -10.08
N LEU A 190 8.06 5.88 -10.55
CA LEU A 190 6.89 6.32 -9.80
C LEU A 190 5.63 5.70 -10.40
N TYR A 191 4.80 5.08 -9.57
CA TYR A 191 3.58 4.36 -9.94
C TYR A 191 2.41 4.84 -9.07
N GLY A 192 1.19 4.65 -9.54
CA GLY A 192 -0.04 4.85 -8.77
C GLY A 192 -0.76 3.54 -8.53
N ASP A 193 -1.66 3.50 -7.55
CA ASP A 193 -2.58 2.40 -7.36
C ASP A 193 -4.04 2.85 -7.53
N THR A 194 -4.96 1.88 -7.49
CA THR A 194 -6.39 2.14 -7.66
C THR A 194 -7.14 2.40 -6.36
N THR A 195 -6.48 2.29 -5.22
CA THR A 195 -7.12 2.34 -3.91
C THR A 195 -7.80 3.69 -3.68
N TRP A 196 -9.15 3.71 -3.58
CA TRP A 196 -9.97 4.92 -3.43
C TRP A 196 -9.83 5.93 -4.59
N VAL A 197 -9.22 5.54 -5.70
CA VAL A 197 -9.06 6.37 -6.89
C VAL A 197 -10.26 6.14 -7.83
N PRO A 198 -10.95 7.19 -8.31
CA PRO A 198 -12.05 7.03 -9.26
C PRO A 198 -11.64 6.28 -10.53
N VAL A 199 -12.53 5.45 -11.07
CA VAL A 199 -12.31 4.71 -12.33
C VAL A 199 -11.90 5.66 -13.45
N SER A 200 -12.51 6.85 -13.55
CA SER A 200 -12.16 7.86 -14.55
C SER A 200 -10.71 8.33 -14.44
N THR A 201 -10.22 8.56 -13.22
CA THR A 201 -8.82 8.96 -12.97
C THR A 201 -7.85 7.83 -13.35
N THR A 202 -8.18 6.58 -13.01
CA THR A 202 -7.38 5.41 -13.40
C THR A 202 -7.31 5.26 -14.91
N VAL A 203 -8.43 5.40 -15.62
CA VAL A 203 -8.45 5.37 -17.10
C VAL A 203 -7.64 6.51 -17.67
N GLU A 204 -7.76 7.72 -17.13
CA GLU A 204 -6.96 8.87 -17.55
C GLU A 204 -5.45 8.61 -17.37
N ALA A 205 -5.03 8.07 -16.23
CA ALA A 205 -3.64 7.71 -15.97
C ALA A 205 -3.11 6.73 -17.05
N ILE A 206 -3.89 5.70 -17.34
CA ILE A 206 -3.53 4.69 -18.36
C ILE A 206 -3.45 5.30 -19.76
N ARG A 207 -4.39 6.19 -20.11
CA ARG A 207 -4.39 6.86 -21.42
C ARG A 207 -3.24 7.84 -21.60
N ARG A 208 -2.87 8.57 -20.51
CA ARG A 208 -1.78 9.55 -20.55
C ARG A 208 -0.39 8.91 -20.49
N TYR A 209 -0.20 7.87 -19.68
CA TYR A 209 1.13 7.38 -19.32
C TYR A 209 1.34 5.89 -19.59
N GLY A 210 0.31 5.19 -20.07
CA GLY A 210 0.33 3.76 -20.32
C GLY A 210 -0.03 2.90 -19.11
N SER A 211 -0.53 1.69 -19.39
CA SER A 211 -1.03 0.76 -18.35
C SER A 211 0.03 0.30 -17.35
N LYS A 212 1.31 0.41 -17.69
CA LYS A 212 2.42 -0.01 -16.82
C LYS A 212 2.64 0.88 -15.60
N LYS A 213 1.92 2.01 -15.49
CA LYS A 213 2.05 2.99 -14.41
C LYS A 213 1.06 2.80 -13.27
N MET A 214 0.07 1.94 -13.43
CA MET A 214 -0.99 1.73 -12.44
C MET A 214 -0.99 0.29 -11.92
N LEU A 215 -1.25 0.14 -10.61
CA LEU A 215 -1.41 -1.13 -9.93
C LEU A 215 -2.82 -1.24 -9.36
N PHE A 216 -3.28 -2.47 -9.18
CA PHE A 216 -4.52 -2.74 -8.49
C PHE A 216 -4.28 -2.84 -6.98
N GLY A 217 -5.00 -2.05 -6.19
CA GLY A 217 -5.02 -2.07 -4.73
C GLY A 217 -6.42 -1.77 -4.22
N THR A 218 -6.77 -2.25 -3.03
CA THR A 218 -8.15 -2.20 -2.50
C THR A 218 -8.33 -1.50 -1.18
N ASP A 219 -7.29 -1.43 -0.35
CA ASP A 219 -7.40 -1.05 1.07
C ASP A 219 -8.21 -2.05 1.92
N ASN A 220 -8.39 -3.26 1.41
CA ASN A 220 -9.15 -4.32 2.08
C ASN A 220 -8.55 -4.63 3.48
N PRO A 221 -9.35 -4.83 4.53
CA PRO A 221 -10.80 -4.86 4.57
C PRO A 221 -11.47 -3.50 4.80
N ILE A 222 -10.75 -2.38 4.68
CA ILE A 222 -11.30 -1.03 4.91
C ILE A 222 -12.32 -0.67 3.81
N ASP A 223 -12.06 -1.01 2.55
CA ASP A 223 -12.97 -0.80 1.41
C ASP A 223 -13.54 -2.11 0.85
N GLY A 224 -13.50 -3.19 1.56
CA GLY A 224 -14.12 -4.42 1.06
C GLY A 224 -15.65 -4.38 1.22
N PRO A 225 -16.41 -5.11 0.38
CA PRO A 225 -17.86 -5.23 0.54
C PRO A 225 -18.27 -5.95 1.82
N ASP A 226 -17.34 -6.57 2.50
CA ASP A 226 -17.52 -7.17 3.82
C ASP A 226 -17.22 -6.18 4.95
N THR A 227 -16.74 -4.98 4.66
CA THR A 227 -16.54 -3.93 5.64
C THR A 227 -17.76 -3.04 5.73
N LEU A 228 -18.46 -3.16 6.84
CA LEU A 228 -19.62 -2.33 7.17
C LEU A 228 -19.26 -0.86 7.40
N LEU A 229 -17.98 -0.51 7.50
CA LEU A 229 -17.56 0.86 7.78
C LEU A 229 -17.84 1.80 6.60
N HIS A 230 -17.62 1.34 5.37
CA HIS A 230 -17.75 2.16 4.17
C HIS A 230 -18.86 1.72 3.22
N ASN A 231 -19.44 0.52 3.41
CA ASN A 231 -20.51 0.00 2.57
C ASN A 231 -21.76 -0.40 3.38
N LYS A 232 -22.15 0.44 4.33
CA LYS A 232 -23.30 0.20 5.23
C LYS A 232 -24.65 0.04 4.49
N THR A 233 -24.76 0.63 3.33
CA THR A 233 -25.98 0.62 2.50
C THR A 233 -26.00 -0.52 1.48
N GLY A 234 -24.91 -1.28 1.36
CA GLY A 234 -24.74 -2.29 0.31
C GLY A 234 -24.51 -1.69 -1.08
N GLU A 235 -24.23 -0.40 -1.16
CA GLU A 235 -23.88 0.25 -2.42
C GLU A 235 -22.62 -0.33 -3.01
N ARG A 236 -22.49 -0.20 -4.33
CA ARG A 236 -21.35 -0.72 -5.08
C ARG A 236 -20.08 0.03 -4.67
N SER A 237 -19.13 -0.69 -4.05
CA SER A 237 -17.85 -0.10 -3.67
C SER A 237 -16.98 0.20 -4.89
N LEU A 238 -16.00 1.11 -4.77
CA LEU A 238 -14.98 1.34 -5.81
C LEU A 238 -14.29 0.02 -6.21
N TYR A 239 -14.05 -0.86 -5.25
CA TYR A 239 -13.50 -2.18 -5.46
C TYR A 239 -14.30 -2.99 -6.51
N GLN A 240 -15.64 -3.03 -6.41
CA GLN A 240 -16.48 -3.71 -7.39
C GLN A 240 -16.48 -3.04 -8.75
N GLN A 241 -16.39 -1.71 -8.81
CA GLN A 241 -16.30 -0.98 -10.05
C GLN A 241 -15.07 -1.39 -10.88
N TYR A 242 -13.94 -1.66 -10.24
CA TYR A 242 -12.72 -2.11 -10.91
C TYR A 242 -12.86 -3.50 -11.56
N PHE A 243 -13.69 -4.38 -11.03
CA PHE A 243 -13.92 -5.71 -11.63
C PHE A 243 -14.90 -5.68 -12.81
N HIS A 244 -15.82 -4.73 -12.85
CA HIS A 244 -16.89 -4.67 -13.86
C HIS A 244 -16.71 -3.51 -14.84
N GLU A 245 -16.77 -2.29 -14.38
CA GLU A 245 -16.76 -1.11 -15.25
C GLU A 245 -15.41 -0.91 -15.96
N LEU A 246 -14.32 -0.98 -15.19
CA LEU A 246 -12.98 -0.78 -15.72
C LEU A 246 -12.62 -1.81 -16.80
N ARG A 247 -13.10 -3.05 -16.65
CA ARG A 247 -12.88 -4.11 -17.61
C ARG A 247 -13.45 -3.82 -19.00
N GLU A 248 -14.53 -3.05 -19.07
CA GLU A 248 -15.16 -2.63 -20.33
C GLU A 248 -14.43 -1.44 -20.98
N LEU A 249 -13.73 -0.63 -20.16
CA LEU A 249 -13.04 0.59 -20.59
C LEU A 249 -11.61 0.34 -21.07
N LEU A 250 -11.00 -0.79 -20.70
CA LEU A 250 -9.61 -1.14 -21.00
C LEU A 250 -9.54 -2.33 -21.96
N SER A 251 -8.51 -2.36 -22.79
CA SER A 251 -8.16 -3.57 -23.53
C SER A 251 -7.75 -4.69 -22.56
N THR A 252 -7.83 -5.95 -23.01
CA THR A 252 -7.40 -7.11 -22.22
C THR A 252 -5.95 -6.98 -21.74
N ALA A 253 -5.08 -6.40 -22.56
CA ALA A 253 -3.67 -6.19 -22.20
C ALA A 253 -3.52 -5.15 -21.09
N GLU A 254 -4.16 -3.99 -21.20
CA GLU A 254 -4.14 -2.91 -20.21
C GLU A 254 -4.76 -3.38 -18.88
N TYR A 255 -5.89 -4.09 -18.94
CA TYR A 255 -6.52 -4.65 -17.77
C TYR A 255 -5.63 -5.70 -17.07
N SER A 256 -4.94 -6.55 -17.84
CA SER A 256 -4.00 -7.52 -17.27
C SER A 256 -2.77 -6.85 -16.66
N ASP A 257 -2.26 -5.78 -17.27
CA ASP A 257 -1.16 -5.00 -16.72
C ASP A 257 -1.56 -4.42 -15.35
N LEU A 258 -2.74 -3.80 -15.27
CA LEU A 258 -3.28 -3.22 -14.03
C LEU A 258 -3.49 -4.28 -12.95
N MET A 259 -4.20 -5.37 -13.28
CA MET A 259 -4.70 -6.32 -12.29
C MET A 259 -3.61 -7.24 -11.70
N TYR A 260 -2.51 -7.50 -12.41
CA TYR A 260 -1.46 -8.38 -11.89
C TYR A 260 -0.07 -8.21 -12.47
N LYS A 261 0.12 -7.92 -13.78
CA LYS A 261 1.46 -7.94 -14.38
C LYS A 261 2.39 -6.87 -13.82
N ASN A 262 1.86 -5.68 -13.52
CA ASN A 262 2.65 -4.61 -12.92
C ASN A 262 3.07 -5.00 -11.49
N ALA A 263 2.16 -5.60 -10.72
CA ALA A 263 2.49 -6.12 -9.39
C ALA A 263 3.57 -7.20 -9.45
N GLN A 264 3.46 -8.16 -10.40
CA GLN A 264 4.49 -9.18 -10.60
C GLN A 264 5.85 -8.56 -10.90
N ARG A 265 5.89 -7.53 -11.76
CA ARG A 265 7.14 -6.87 -12.15
C ARG A 265 7.75 -6.06 -11.01
N ILE A 266 6.96 -5.26 -10.30
CA ILE A 266 7.45 -4.32 -9.28
C ILE A 266 7.79 -5.04 -7.97
N PHE A 267 6.97 -6.00 -7.56
CA PHE A 267 7.13 -6.74 -6.32
C PHE A 267 7.82 -8.11 -6.50
N HIS A 268 8.20 -8.47 -7.75
CA HIS A 268 8.81 -9.77 -8.07
C HIS A 268 7.95 -10.97 -7.65
N ILE A 269 6.61 -10.84 -7.71
CA ILE A 269 5.65 -11.92 -7.42
C ILE A 269 5.68 -12.91 -8.59
N LYS A 270 5.81 -14.20 -8.28
CA LYS A 270 5.89 -15.29 -9.28
C LYS A 270 4.53 -15.81 -9.71
#